data_6043f48693bc080eaef01283bc96a3ad
#
_entry.id   6043f48693bc080eaef01283bc96a3ad
#
_cell.length_a   1.000
_cell.length_b   1.000
_cell.length_c   1.000
_cell.angle_alpha   90.00
_cell.angle_beta   90.00
_cell.angle_gamma   90.00
#
_symmetry.space_group_name_H-M   'P 1'
#
loop_
_entity.id
_entity.type
_entity.pdbx_description
1 polymer ?
#
loop_
_entity_poly.entity_id
_entity_poly.type
_entity_poly.pdbx_seq_one_letter_code
_entity_poly.pdbx_strand_id
1 'polypeptide(L)'
;MQTGANYYTVKINGQKFVDTYEYSELTCVARKNTINQSDREGMYEIVWADTGNSFKAGSDSSSGSLKALFDIRDGNNSENFRGAITGVTAGTIRISNPSITNVNAMTMPAEGVLTIDGKNYNYTDFTFTTDADGNVKEYTFTLENQLSSDQQAKLDGKQASIGESIDAMGIPYYLAQMNEFLRNFAISFNEIMNGDNAQDLNGKQTNYFSFFTGTHTKTGEEYHFNKAAGTYQAKTSNSYYQLTCGNVCVSNIAVKDPTTIATTEKITNGADAYDLVEKMLLLKSDTEMYRGGGADDFLQCMISDISVDTQKATIFQKNYSNISNAIDKQRMSVSGVDKDEEAIDLVKFQNAYNLSSKMVSVLAEIYDKLINETGV
;
A
#
# COMPACT_ATOMS: atom_id res chain seq x y z
N MET A 1 -23.08 -7.49 12.48
CA MET A 1 -22.97 -8.67 13.34
C MET A 1 -23.56 -8.31 14.70
N GLN A 2 -24.50 -9.08 15.21
CA GLN A 2 -25.12 -8.81 16.50
C GLN A 2 -24.20 -9.39 17.59
N THR A 3 -23.77 -8.57 18.52
CA THR A 3 -22.83 -8.96 19.60
C THR A 3 -23.52 -9.11 20.96
N GLY A 4 -24.83 -9.06 20.98
CA GLY A 4 -25.70 -9.22 22.17
C GLY A 4 -27.13 -8.80 21.88
N ALA A 5 -28.03 -8.85 22.84
CA ALA A 5 -29.46 -8.62 22.63
C ALA A 5 -29.80 -7.25 22.03
N ASN A 6 -28.98 -6.23 22.28
CA ASN A 6 -29.15 -4.85 21.76
C ASN A 6 -27.84 -4.23 21.23
N TYR A 7 -26.84 -5.07 20.89
CA TYR A 7 -25.55 -4.60 20.42
C TYR A 7 -25.30 -5.12 18.99
N TYR A 8 -24.91 -4.23 18.10
CA TYR A 8 -24.56 -4.57 16.73
C TYR A 8 -23.42 -3.70 16.23
N THR A 9 -22.61 -4.27 15.36
CA THR A 9 -21.55 -3.59 14.66
C THR A 9 -21.86 -3.62 13.17
N VAL A 10 -21.86 -2.46 12.53
CA VAL A 10 -21.95 -2.33 11.08
C VAL A 10 -20.56 -1.98 10.57
N LYS A 11 -20.11 -2.73 9.57
CA LYS A 11 -18.83 -2.49 8.91
C LYS A 11 -19.06 -2.13 7.43
N ILE A 12 -18.30 -1.18 6.93
CA ILE A 12 -18.24 -0.84 5.51
C ILE A 12 -16.81 -1.11 5.04
N ASN A 13 -16.66 -1.99 4.05
CA ASN A 13 -15.35 -2.39 3.52
C ASN A 13 -14.35 -2.83 4.61
N GLY A 14 -14.84 -3.59 5.59
CA GLY A 14 -14.04 -4.08 6.71
C GLY A 14 -13.84 -3.09 7.85
N GLN A 15 -14.10 -1.81 7.65
CA GLN A 15 -13.96 -0.76 8.66
C GLN A 15 -15.25 -0.58 9.46
N LYS A 16 -15.14 -0.37 10.78
CA LYS A 16 -16.30 -0.14 11.64
C LYS A 16 -16.93 1.20 11.31
N PHE A 17 -18.21 1.19 10.95
CA PHE A 17 -19.03 2.37 10.71
C PHE A 17 -19.95 2.68 11.89
N VAL A 18 -20.59 1.66 12.43
CA VAL A 18 -21.40 1.77 13.64
C VAL A 18 -20.97 0.68 14.61
N ASP A 19 -20.76 1.02 15.86
CA ASP A 19 -20.47 0.08 16.95
C ASP A 19 -21.30 0.44 18.17
N THR A 20 -22.40 -0.27 18.35
CA THR A 20 -23.40 -0.05 19.38
C THR A 20 -24.07 1.31 19.26
N TYR A 21 -23.70 2.27 20.09
CA TYR A 21 -24.22 3.65 20.10
C TYR A 21 -23.28 4.66 19.46
N GLU A 22 -22.11 4.21 18.99
CA GLU A 22 -21.13 5.04 18.34
C GLU A 22 -21.21 4.86 16.82
N TYR A 23 -21.08 5.93 16.10
CA TYR A 23 -21.01 5.92 14.65
C TYR A 23 -19.83 6.75 14.18
N SER A 24 -19.29 6.38 13.02
CA SER A 24 -18.28 7.16 12.33
C SER A 24 -18.91 7.86 11.14
N GLU A 25 -18.49 9.08 10.89
CA GLU A 25 -18.94 9.85 9.73
C GLU A 25 -17.89 9.83 8.63
N LEU A 26 -18.33 9.93 7.39
CA LEU A 26 -17.46 10.12 6.24
C LEU A 26 -17.51 11.59 5.82
N THR A 27 -16.36 12.13 5.50
CA THR A 27 -16.22 13.48 4.95
C THR A 27 -15.32 13.49 3.73
N CYS A 28 -15.37 14.58 2.96
CA CYS A 28 -14.48 14.80 1.83
C CYS A 28 -13.40 15.80 2.20
N VAL A 29 -12.16 15.48 1.88
CA VAL A 29 -11.02 16.40 2.03
C VAL A 29 -10.33 16.58 0.69
N ALA A 30 -9.74 17.75 0.45
CA ALA A 30 -8.93 17.98 -0.73
C ALA A 30 -7.67 17.10 -0.68
N ARG A 31 -7.39 16.40 -1.78
CA ARG A 31 -6.20 15.56 -1.86
C ARG A 31 -4.95 16.43 -1.96
N LYS A 32 -3.97 16.16 -1.12
CA LYS A 32 -2.71 16.90 -1.09
C LYS A 32 -1.73 16.42 -2.16
N ASN A 33 -0.95 17.32 -2.66
CA ASN A 33 0.23 16.99 -3.46
C ASN A 33 1.33 16.48 -2.52
N THR A 34 1.91 15.34 -2.83
CA THR A 34 2.95 14.71 -2.00
C THR A 34 4.25 15.51 -1.93
N ILE A 35 4.51 16.38 -2.92
CA ILE A 35 5.77 17.14 -2.99
C ILE A 35 5.69 18.46 -2.20
N ASN A 36 4.63 19.23 -2.38
CA ASN A 36 4.52 20.58 -1.83
C ASN A 36 3.34 20.76 -0.88
N GLN A 37 2.62 19.69 -0.57
CA GLN A 37 1.46 19.67 0.33
C GLN A 37 0.32 20.65 -0.05
N SER A 38 0.37 21.23 -1.26
CA SER A 38 -0.73 22.04 -1.79
C SER A 38 -1.94 21.18 -2.13
N ASP A 39 -3.13 21.76 -2.09
CA ASP A 39 -4.33 21.07 -2.54
C ASP A 39 -4.24 20.80 -4.05
N ARG A 40 -4.62 19.60 -4.46
CA ARG A 40 -4.82 19.27 -5.86
C ARG A 40 -6.21 19.74 -6.26
N GLU A 41 -6.26 20.73 -7.12
CA GLU A 41 -7.51 21.29 -7.60
C GLU A 41 -8.40 20.21 -8.24
N GLY A 42 -9.67 20.15 -7.80
CA GLY A 42 -10.65 19.18 -8.29
C GLY A 42 -10.44 17.72 -7.87
N MET A 43 -9.45 17.43 -7.04
CA MET A 43 -9.21 16.07 -6.50
C MET A 43 -9.58 16.01 -5.04
N TYR A 44 -10.53 15.14 -4.72
CA TYR A 44 -11.01 14.92 -3.36
C TYR A 44 -10.82 13.46 -2.95
N GLU A 45 -10.72 13.27 -1.66
CA GLU A 45 -10.63 11.97 -1.02
C GLU A 45 -11.71 11.84 0.04
N ILE A 46 -12.34 10.68 0.12
CA ILE A 46 -13.29 10.36 1.18
C ILE A 46 -12.48 9.81 2.35
N VAL A 47 -12.66 10.40 3.52
CA VAL A 47 -11.98 10.03 4.75
C VAL A 47 -12.97 9.81 5.89
N TRP A 48 -12.55 9.05 6.89
CA TRP A 48 -13.26 8.95 8.16
C TRP A 48 -13.10 10.25 8.95
N ALA A 49 -14.21 10.88 9.33
CA ALA A 49 -14.18 12.18 10.02
C ALA A 49 -13.51 12.11 11.39
N ASP A 50 -13.60 10.96 12.07
CA ASP A 50 -13.04 10.74 13.40
C ASP A 50 -11.53 10.48 13.40
N THR A 51 -10.98 9.91 12.33
CA THR A 51 -9.57 9.54 12.25
C THR A 51 -8.78 10.29 11.17
N GLY A 52 -9.48 10.94 10.23
CA GLY A 52 -8.87 11.58 9.07
C GLY A 52 -8.29 10.61 8.02
N ASN A 53 -8.49 9.30 8.21
CA ASN A 53 -7.94 8.27 7.33
C ASN A 53 -8.80 8.04 6.10
N SER A 54 -8.17 7.65 4.99
CA SER A 54 -8.85 7.30 3.74
C SER A 54 -9.88 6.20 3.95
N PHE A 55 -11.04 6.40 3.36
CA PHE A 55 -12.07 5.36 3.29
C PHE A 55 -11.65 4.28 2.28
N LYS A 56 -11.69 3.03 2.71
CA LYS A 56 -11.39 1.90 1.84
C LYS A 56 -12.46 1.72 0.76
N ALA A 57 -12.03 1.70 -0.50
CA ALA A 57 -12.93 1.59 -1.64
C ALA A 57 -13.43 0.16 -1.91
N GLY A 58 -12.88 -0.85 -1.22
CA GLY A 58 -13.26 -2.26 -1.41
C GLY A 58 -13.19 -3.06 -0.12
N SER A 59 -13.73 -4.26 -0.15
CA SER A 59 -13.67 -5.26 0.93
C SER A 59 -13.05 -6.56 0.41
N ASP A 60 -12.74 -7.48 1.30
CA ASP A 60 -12.17 -8.80 0.96
C ASP A 60 -13.12 -9.62 0.06
N SER A 61 -14.43 -9.33 0.11
CA SER A 61 -15.43 -9.95 -0.77
C SER A 61 -15.58 -9.24 -2.13
N SER A 62 -14.95 -8.10 -2.33
CA SER A 62 -14.97 -7.41 -3.61
C SER A 62 -14.12 -8.15 -4.63
N SER A 63 -14.53 -8.14 -5.90
CA SER A 63 -13.81 -8.79 -6.99
C SER A 63 -13.82 -7.93 -8.25
N GLY A 64 -12.98 -8.28 -9.22
CA GLY A 64 -12.88 -7.59 -10.50
C GLY A 64 -11.63 -6.74 -10.67
N SER A 65 -11.46 -6.16 -11.86
CA SER A 65 -10.24 -5.44 -12.24
C SER A 65 -9.93 -4.22 -11.37
N LEU A 66 -10.96 -3.50 -10.90
CA LEU A 66 -10.75 -2.38 -9.97
C LEU A 66 -10.23 -2.85 -8.62
N LYS A 67 -10.78 -3.94 -8.07
CA LYS A 67 -10.26 -4.53 -6.83
C LYS A 67 -8.81 -4.97 -6.99
N ALA A 68 -8.47 -5.61 -8.11
CA ALA A 68 -7.10 -6.01 -8.41
C ALA A 68 -6.14 -4.81 -8.47
N LEU A 69 -6.57 -3.66 -9.00
CA LEU A 69 -5.74 -2.44 -9.00
C LEU A 69 -5.53 -1.90 -7.57
N PHE A 70 -6.54 -1.97 -6.70
CA PHE A 70 -6.36 -1.63 -5.29
C PHE A 70 -5.42 -2.60 -4.59
N ASP A 71 -5.55 -3.92 -4.86
CA ASP A 71 -4.66 -4.93 -4.29
C ASP A 71 -3.20 -4.73 -4.72
N ILE A 72 -2.95 -4.35 -5.97
CA ILE A 72 -1.60 -4.00 -6.45
C ILE A 72 -1.08 -2.74 -5.76
N ARG A 73 -1.93 -1.73 -5.58
CA ARG A 73 -1.56 -0.48 -4.93
C ARG A 73 -1.25 -0.67 -3.45
N ASP A 74 -2.15 -1.36 -2.74
CA ASP A 74 -2.10 -1.51 -1.29
C ASP A 74 -1.17 -2.66 -0.88
N GLY A 75 -1.03 -3.67 -1.73
CA GLY A 75 -0.06 -4.76 -1.65
C GLY A 75 -0.10 -5.55 -0.35
N ASN A 76 0.60 -6.65 -0.35
CA ASN A 76 0.92 -7.37 0.86
C ASN A 76 2.36 -7.03 1.27
N ASN A 77 2.53 -6.45 2.43
CA ASN A 77 3.76 -6.67 3.16
C ASN A 77 3.70 -8.13 3.62
N SER A 78 4.37 -9.04 2.94
CA SER A 78 4.35 -10.49 3.22
C SER A 78 4.71 -10.81 4.68
N GLU A 79 5.33 -9.87 5.36
CA GLU A 79 5.61 -9.86 6.78
C GLU A 79 4.69 -8.87 7.49
N ASN A 80 3.38 -9.00 7.32
CA ASN A 80 2.40 -8.14 7.97
C ASN A 80 2.80 -7.88 9.41
N PHE A 81 3.17 -6.64 9.70
CA PHE A 81 3.42 -6.23 11.06
C PHE A 81 2.17 -6.46 11.89
N ARG A 82 2.30 -7.18 12.98
CA ARG A 82 1.24 -7.40 13.96
C ARG A 82 1.84 -7.33 15.36
N GLY A 83 1.04 -6.86 16.31
CA GLY A 83 1.45 -6.89 17.70
C GLY A 83 0.35 -6.42 18.64
N ALA A 84 0.52 -6.72 19.92
CA ALA A 84 -0.43 -6.36 20.96
C ALA A 84 -0.19 -4.93 21.44
N ILE A 85 -1.23 -4.13 21.53
CA ILE A 85 -1.16 -2.78 22.10
C ILE A 85 -1.03 -2.90 23.62
N THR A 86 0.02 -2.29 24.16
CA THR A 86 0.36 -2.33 25.60
C THR A 86 0.41 -0.94 26.24
N GLY A 87 0.11 0.08 25.49
CA GLY A 87 0.02 1.43 25.99
C GLY A 87 -0.48 2.41 24.94
N VAL A 88 -1.39 3.27 25.31
CA VAL A 88 -1.98 4.28 24.45
C VAL A 88 -1.95 5.62 25.15
N THR A 89 -1.49 6.65 24.44
CA THR A 89 -1.61 8.04 24.84
C THR A 89 -2.38 8.84 23.80
N ALA A 90 -2.61 10.11 24.03
CA ALA A 90 -3.27 10.95 23.03
C ALA A 90 -2.55 10.93 21.65
N GLY A 91 -1.24 10.88 21.64
CA GLY A 91 -0.43 10.97 20.41
C GLY A 91 0.38 9.73 20.07
N THR A 92 0.37 8.69 20.89
CA THR A 92 1.20 7.51 20.66
C THR A 92 0.50 6.20 20.96
N ILE A 93 0.88 5.15 20.21
CA ILE A 93 0.46 3.77 20.45
C ILE A 93 1.72 2.91 20.60
N ARG A 94 1.80 2.17 21.70
CA ARG A 94 2.88 1.26 22.02
C ARG A 94 2.45 -0.18 21.73
N ILE A 95 3.28 -0.93 21.00
CA ILE A 95 3.00 -2.29 20.56
C ILE A 95 4.13 -3.19 21.00
N SER A 96 3.78 -4.23 21.76
CA SER A 96 4.71 -5.25 22.23
C SER A 96 4.47 -6.57 21.50
N ASN A 97 5.47 -7.46 21.59
CA ASN A 97 5.49 -8.75 20.90
C ASN A 97 5.20 -8.61 19.39
N PRO A 98 5.98 -7.79 18.69
CA PRO A 98 5.78 -7.57 17.27
C PRO A 98 6.14 -8.84 16.47
N SER A 99 5.44 -9.04 15.34
CA SER A 99 5.76 -10.11 14.39
C SER A 99 7.08 -9.87 13.65
N ILE A 100 7.49 -8.60 13.53
CA ILE A 100 8.77 -8.20 12.93
C ILE A 100 9.74 -7.84 14.06
N THR A 101 10.69 -8.71 14.31
CA THR A 101 11.71 -8.54 15.36
C THR A 101 13.08 -8.15 14.80
N ASN A 102 13.36 -8.49 13.55
CA ASN A 102 14.62 -8.15 12.90
C ASN A 102 14.51 -6.76 12.24
N VAL A 103 15.26 -5.82 12.79
CA VAL A 103 15.32 -4.43 12.28
C VAL A 103 15.81 -4.36 10.83
N ASN A 104 16.77 -5.21 10.46
CA ASN A 104 17.35 -5.22 9.12
C ASN A 104 16.40 -5.81 8.05
N ALA A 105 15.44 -6.63 8.47
CA ALA A 105 14.40 -7.19 7.61
C ALA A 105 13.13 -6.33 7.61
N MET A 106 13.16 -5.16 8.22
CA MET A 106 11.97 -4.33 8.40
C MET A 106 11.51 -3.69 7.10
N THR A 107 10.30 -4.04 6.67
CA THR A 107 9.65 -3.47 5.49
C THR A 107 8.64 -2.38 5.83
N MET A 108 8.45 -2.08 7.11
CA MET A 108 7.53 -1.03 7.56
C MET A 108 7.93 0.34 7.03
N PRO A 109 7.00 1.11 6.45
CA PRO A 109 7.26 2.49 6.10
C PRO A 109 7.45 3.35 7.36
N ALA A 110 8.27 4.40 7.26
CA ALA A 110 8.47 5.34 8.35
C ALA A 110 7.19 6.10 8.72
N GLU A 111 6.39 6.41 7.73
CA GLU A 111 5.05 6.96 7.83
C GLU A 111 4.07 5.96 7.22
N GLY A 112 2.94 5.70 7.87
CA GLY A 112 2.00 4.70 7.36
C GLY A 112 0.70 4.64 8.15
N VAL A 113 0.03 3.51 8.07
CA VAL A 113 -1.29 3.30 8.66
C VAL A 113 -1.28 2.08 9.57
N LEU A 114 -1.65 2.26 10.83
CA LEU A 114 -1.99 1.20 11.76
C LEU A 114 -3.48 0.85 11.59
N THR A 115 -3.78 -0.43 11.42
CA THR A 115 -5.16 -0.94 11.44
C THR A 115 -5.41 -1.62 12.77
N ILE A 116 -6.39 -1.13 13.53
CA ILE A 116 -6.75 -1.64 14.84
C ILE A 116 -8.27 -1.85 14.86
N ASP A 117 -8.70 -3.07 15.11
CA ASP A 117 -10.11 -3.44 15.15
C ASP A 117 -10.93 -2.95 13.93
N GLY A 118 -10.31 -2.97 12.76
CA GLY A 118 -10.90 -2.57 11.48
C GLY A 118 -10.98 -1.05 11.25
N LYS A 119 -10.36 -0.23 12.11
CA LYS A 119 -10.16 1.22 11.90
C LYS A 119 -8.69 1.49 11.62
N ASN A 120 -8.47 2.48 10.77
CA ASN A 120 -7.13 2.91 10.38
C ASN A 120 -6.72 4.14 11.19
N TYR A 121 -5.45 4.18 11.59
CA TYR A 121 -4.82 5.28 12.31
C TYR A 121 -3.51 5.63 11.63
N ASN A 122 -3.39 6.83 11.07
CA ASN A 122 -2.15 7.27 10.45
C ASN A 122 -1.09 7.51 11.51
N TYR A 123 0.11 7.02 11.27
CA TYR A 123 1.29 7.37 12.04
C TYR A 123 2.30 8.11 11.17
N THR A 124 3.00 9.05 11.78
CA THR A 124 3.98 9.91 11.11
C THR A 124 5.41 9.50 11.44
N ASP A 125 5.57 8.69 12.48
CA ASP A 125 6.86 8.25 12.96
C ASP A 125 6.70 7.03 13.87
N PHE A 126 7.77 6.26 14.05
CA PHE A 126 7.85 5.23 15.07
C PHE A 126 9.25 5.14 15.69
N THR A 127 9.31 4.71 16.93
CA THR A 127 10.54 4.32 17.63
C THR A 127 10.45 2.85 18.02
N PHE A 128 11.56 2.22 18.31
CA PHE A 128 11.59 0.85 18.81
C PHE A 128 12.66 0.66 19.87
N THR A 129 12.50 -0.37 20.69
CA THR A 129 13.49 -0.84 21.64
C THR A 129 13.91 -2.26 21.29
N THR A 130 15.18 -2.57 21.47
CA THR A 130 15.74 -3.90 21.19
C THR A 130 16.09 -4.63 22.48
N ASP A 131 16.15 -5.95 22.40
CA ASP A 131 16.73 -6.81 23.43
C ASP A 131 18.28 -6.85 23.30
N ALA A 132 18.92 -7.67 24.16
CA ALA A 132 20.37 -7.84 24.14
C ALA A 132 20.90 -8.50 22.86
N ASP A 133 20.06 -9.22 22.14
CA ASP A 133 20.38 -9.91 20.88
C ASP A 133 20.10 -9.04 19.65
N GLY A 134 19.62 -7.80 19.87
CA GLY A 134 19.30 -6.84 18.79
C GLY A 134 17.92 -7.03 18.17
N ASN A 135 17.07 -7.92 18.71
CA ASN A 135 15.71 -8.09 18.23
C ASN A 135 14.80 -7.01 18.79
N VAL A 136 13.88 -6.52 17.98
CA VAL A 136 12.90 -5.52 18.42
C VAL A 136 11.91 -6.14 19.39
N LYS A 137 11.84 -5.55 20.56
CA LYS A 137 10.94 -5.94 21.65
C LYS A 137 9.63 -5.16 21.64
N GLU A 138 9.70 -3.89 21.31
CA GLU A 138 8.58 -2.96 21.37
C GLU A 138 8.70 -1.86 20.33
N TYR A 139 7.60 -1.49 19.71
CA TYR A 139 7.45 -0.32 18.85
C TYR A 139 6.57 0.72 19.52
N THR A 140 6.89 2.00 19.35
CA THR A 140 6.04 3.13 19.73
C THR A 140 5.77 3.97 18.49
N PHE A 141 4.52 4.00 18.05
CA PHE A 141 4.08 4.76 16.88
C PHE A 141 3.57 6.13 17.31
N THR A 142 4.00 7.18 16.62
CA THR A 142 3.50 8.54 16.79
C THR A 142 2.38 8.78 15.81
N LEU A 143 1.19 9.08 16.30
CA LEU A 143 -0.01 9.28 15.49
C LEU A 143 -0.05 10.67 14.86
N GLU A 144 -0.62 10.76 13.68
CA GLU A 144 -0.89 12.02 13.00
C GLU A 144 -1.97 12.84 13.73
N ASN A 145 -3.04 12.16 14.14
CA ASN A 145 -4.17 12.75 14.84
C ASN A 145 -4.20 12.28 16.29
N GLN A 146 -4.51 13.20 17.20
CA GLN A 146 -4.61 12.88 18.62
C GLN A 146 -5.89 12.08 18.91
N LEU A 147 -5.74 11.09 19.81
CA LEU A 147 -6.83 10.25 20.29
C LEU A 147 -7.55 10.92 21.47
N SER A 148 -8.87 10.87 21.47
CA SER A 148 -9.66 11.20 22.64
C SER A 148 -9.46 10.17 23.77
N SER A 149 -9.79 10.55 25.01
CA SER A 149 -9.68 9.63 26.16
C SER A 149 -10.50 8.34 25.98
N ASP A 150 -11.67 8.44 25.34
CA ASP A 150 -12.53 7.29 25.07
C ASP A 150 -11.92 6.36 24.01
N GLN A 151 -11.25 6.92 22.99
CA GLN A 151 -10.53 6.15 21.99
C GLN A 151 -9.33 5.43 22.63
N GLN A 152 -8.56 6.11 23.49
CA GLN A 152 -7.41 5.52 24.18
C GLN A 152 -7.84 4.29 25.00
N ALA A 153 -8.91 4.40 25.78
CA ALA A 153 -9.40 3.29 26.62
C ALA A 153 -9.86 2.07 25.80
N LYS A 154 -10.33 2.28 24.56
CA LYS A 154 -10.82 1.20 23.67
C LYS A 154 -9.73 0.48 22.91
N LEU A 155 -8.56 1.10 22.75
CA LEU A 155 -7.46 0.55 21.95
C LEU A 155 -6.52 -0.34 22.78
N ASP A 156 -6.43 -0.13 24.08
CA ASP A 156 -5.55 -0.90 24.95
C ASP A 156 -5.88 -2.40 24.92
N GLY A 157 -4.87 -3.25 24.85
CA GLY A 157 -5.02 -4.71 24.75
C GLY A 157 -5.49 -5.23 23.39
N LYS A 158 -5.76 -4.36 22.41
CA LYS A 158 -6.14 -4.78 21.04
C LYS A 158 -4.92 -5.20 20.23
N GLN A 159 -5.19 -5.88 19.11
CA GLN A 159 -4.17 -6.19 18.11
C GLN A 159 -4.10 -5.06 17.07
N ALA A 160 -2.88 -4.60 16.80
CA ALA A 160 -2.60 -3.69 15.71
C ALA A 160 -1.91 -4.43 14.55
N SER A 161 -2.16 -3.98 13.33
CA SER A 161 -1.48 -4.47 12.13
C SER A 161 -1.13 -3.32 11.20
N ILE A 162 -0.10 -3.51 10.39
CA ILE A 162 0.25 -2.63 9.28
C ILE A 162 0.19 -3.45 8.00
N GLY A 163 -0.47 -2.88 6.98
CA GLY A 163 -0.72 -3.56 5.72
C GLY A 163 -1.90 -4.52 5.79
N GLU A 164 -2.30 -4.98 4.64
CA GLU A 164 -3.36 -5.96 4.49
C GLU A 164 -2.79 -7.35 4.23
N SER A 165 -3.51 -8.36 4.67
CA SER A 165 -3.26 -9.75 4.32
C SER A 165 -3.80 -10.01 2.90
N ILE A 166 -3.21 -9.38 1.89
CA ILE A 166 -3.54 -9.62 0.49
C ILE A 166 -2.47 -10.55 -0.06
N ASP A 167 -2.87 -11.56 -0.79
CA ASP A 167 -1.97 -12.54 -1.41
C ASP A 167 -1.32 -11.99 -2.71
N ALA A 168 -0.97 -10.70 -2.68
CA ALA A 168 -0.31 -10.01 -3.77
C ALA A 168 0.81 -9.12 -3.22
N MET A 169 2.03 -9.28 -3.70
CA MET A 169 3.18 -8.49 -3.23
C MET A 169 3.02 -6.99 -3.51
N GLY A 170 2.46 -6.62 -4.64
CA GLY A 170 2.09 -5.25 -4.97
C GLY A 170 3.22 -4.21 -4.91
N ILE A 171 2.85 -2.96 -5.04
CA ILE A 171 3.77 -1.80 -5.02
C ILE A 171 4.53 -1.67 -3.69
N PRO A 172 3.89 -1.83 -2.50
CA PRO A 172 4.60 -1.65 -1.22
C PRO A 172 5.78 -2.59 -1.02
N TYR A 173 5.68 -3.84 -1.48
CA TYR A 173 6.77 -4.81 -1.39
C TYR A 173 8.00 -4.35 -2.17
N TYR A 174 7.84 -3.96 -3.42
CA TYR A 174 8.96 -3.49 -4.25
C TYR A 174 9.51 -2.14 -3.80
N LEU A 175 8.64 -1.25 -3.29
CA LEU A 175 9.09 0.00 -2.67
C LEU A 175 9.90 -0.25 -1.41
N ALA A 176 9.55 -1.24 -0.59
CA ALA A 176 10.33 -1.59 0.60
C ALA A 176 11.74 -2.05 0.22
N GLN A 177 11.88 -2.89 -0.81
CA GLN A 177 13.19 -3.31 -1.31
C GLN A 177 13.99 -2.12 -1.86
N MET A 178 13.36 -1.24 -2.64
CA MET A 178 14.02 -0.05 -3.16
C MET A 178 14.43 0.92 -2.04
N ASN A 179 13.60 1.06 -1.00
CA ASN A 179 13.94 1.86 0.17
C ASN A 179 15.11 1.25 0.97
N GLU A 180 15.19 -0.07 1.06
CA GLU A 180 16.33 -0.76 1.67
C GLU A 180 17.62 -0.47 0.88
N PHE A 181 17.56 -0.65 -0.44
CA PHE A 181 18.69 -0.31 -1.32
C PHE A 181 19.17 1.13 -1.10
N LEU A 182 18.22 2.07 -1.15
CA LEU A 182 18.53 3.50 -1.00
C LEU A 182 19.14 3.81 0.38
N ARG A 183 18.59 3.25 1.45
CA ARG A 183 19.09 3.47 2.80
C ARG A 183 20.50 2.95 2.98
N ASN A 184 20.77 1.74 2.52
CA ASN A 184 22.10 1.16 2.60
C ASN A 184 23.12 1.99 1.82
N PHE A 185 22.77 2.41 0.61
CA PHE A 185 23.63 3.30 -0.18
C PHE A 185 23.86 4.64 0.52
N ALA A 186 22.80 5.29 1.00
CA ALA A 186 22.89 6.57 1.68
C ALA A 186 23.72 6.51 2.98
N ILE A 187 23.57 5.42 3.76
CA ILE A 187 24.37 5.19 4.97
C ILE A 187 25.84 5.12 4.59
N SER A 188 26.21 4.20 3.70
CA SER A 188 27.61 3.95 3.34
C SER A 188 28.24 5.20 2.71
N PHE A 189 27.51 5.91 1.88
CA PHE A 189 27.99 7.17 1.29
C PHE A 189 28.18 8.25 2.35
N ASN A 190 27.22 8.45 3.23
CA ASN A 190 27.32 9.44 4.30
C ASN A 190 28.41 9.09 5.31
N GLU A 191 28.69 7.81 5.58
CA GLU A 191 29.78 7.39 6.44
C GLU A 191 31.15 7.75 5.86
N ILE A 192 31.31 7.65 4.54
CA ILE A 192 32.54 8.11 3.86
C ILE A 192 32.62 9.64 3.96
N MET A 193 31.53 10.35 3.65
CA MET A 193 31.46 11.81 3.69
C MET A 193 31.69 12.38 5.10
N ASN A 194 31.26 11.70 6.14
CA ASN A 194 31.27 12.12 7.53
C ASN A 194 32.37 11.41 8.33
N GLY A 195 33.35 10.82 7.68
CA GLY A 195 34.52 10.20 8.34
C GLY A 195 35.23 11.18 9.28
N ASP A 196 35.85 10.63 10.34
CA ASP A 196 36.47 11.48 11.38
C ASP A 196 37.51 12.44 10.85
N ASN A 197 38.12 12.11 9.71
CA ASN A 197 39.12 12.92 9.03
C ASN A 197 38.63 13.49 7.69
N ALA A 198 37.37 13.25 7.33
CA ALA A 198 36.84 13.71 6.04
C ALA A 198 36.84 15.26 5.96
N GLN A 199 37.46 15.79 4.92
CA GLN A 199 37.67 17.22 4.72
C GLN A 199 37.13 17.67 3.35
N ASP A 200 36.57 18.87 3.33
CA ASP A 200 36.20 19.57 2.11
C ASP A 200 37.40 20.19 1.42
N LEU A 201 37.19 20.84 0.29
CA LEU A 201 38.23 21.53 -0.47
C LEU A 201 38.95 22.65 0.32
N ASN A 202 38.34 23.12 1.41
CA ASN A 202 38.91 24.17 2.29
C ASN A 202 39.60 23.57 3.53
N GLY A 203 39.66 22.24 3.65
CA GLY A 203 40.24 21.57 4.81
C GLY A 203 39.33 21.56 6.05
N LYS A 204 38.05 21.88 5.88
CA LYS A 204 37.07 21.82 6.94
C LYS A 204 36.47 20.42 7.04
N GLN A 205 36.30 19.89 8.24
CA GLN A 205 35.60 18.62 8.46
C GLN A 205 34.15 18.71 8.02
N THR A 206 33.65 17.63 7.37
CA THR A 206 32.31 17.56 6.76
C THR A 206 31.28 16.83 7.61
N ASN A 207 31.61 16.49 8.86
CA ASN A 207 30.78 15.74 9.77
C ASN A 207 29.56 16.48 10.34
N TYR A 208 29.24 17.66 9.85
CA TYR A 208 28.16 18.53 10.33
C TYR A 208 26.87 18.44 9.52
N PHE A 209 26.86 17.69 8.41
CA PHE A 209 25.66 17.49 7.62
C PHE A 209 25.68 16.09 6.96
N SER A 210 24.52 15.62 6.50
CA SER A 210 24.38 14.39 5.73
C SER A 210 24.25 14.73 4.26
N PHE A 211 25.09 14.14 3.39
CA PHE A 211 25.04 14.44 1.96
C PHE A 211 23.75 13.91 1.33
N PHE A 212 23.48 12.60 1.49
CA PHE A 212 22.17 12.04 1.18
C PHE A 212 21.27 12.17 2.38
N THR A 213 20.17 12.87 2.21
CA THR A 213 19.18 13.14 3.22
C THR A 213 17.78 12.99 2.62
N GLY A 214 16.76 13.20 3.41
CA GLY A 214 15.38 13.26 2.98
C GLY A 214 14.69 14.49 3.55
N THR A 215 13.59 14.88 2.96
CA THR A 215 12.74 15.96 3.47
C THR A 215 11.52 15.38 4.14
N HIS A 216 11.18 15.92 5.30
CA HIS A 216 9.95 15.57 5.99
C HIS A 216 8.75 16.05 5.18
N THR A 217 7.83 15.13 4.86
CA THR A 217 6.72 15.39 3.93
C THR A 217 5.80 16.54 4.35
N LYS A 218 5.68 16.82 5.66
CA LYS A 218 4.80 17.87 6.19
C LYS A 218 5.51 19.20 6.42
N THR A 219 6.72 19.16 6.97
CA THR A 219 7.45 20.39 7.34
C THR A 219 8.38 20.87 6.25
N GLY A 220 8.79 19.99 5.32
CA GLY A 220 9.79 20.28 4.31
C GLY A 220 11.22 20.42 4.86
N GLU A 221 11.43 20.09 6.14
CA GLU A 221 12.74 20.13 6.77
C GLU A 221 13.57 18.92 6.38
N GLU A 222 14.88 19.12 6.25
CA GLU A 222 15.81 18.03 5.97
C GLU A 222 16.07 17.20 7.23
N TYR A 223 16.21 15.88 7.05
CA TYR A 223 16.67 15.00 8.12
C TYR A 223 18.18 15.18 8.36
N HIS A 224 18.58 15.08 9.62
CA HIS A 224 19.98 15.04 10.00
C HIS A 224 20.30 13.67 10.61
N PHE A 225 21.06 12.88 9.88
CA PHE A 225 21.49 11.56 10.36
C PHE A 225 22.72 11.70 11.25
N ASN A 226 22.60 11.22 12.48
CA ASN A 226 23.71 11.22 13.44
C ASN A 226 24.47 9.89 13.32
N LYS A 227 25.79 9.93 13.09
CA LYS A 227 26.66 8.75 12.99
C LYS A 227 26.54 7.82 14.22
N ALA A 228 26.40 8.36 15.42
CA ALA A 228 26.25 7.59 16.66
C ALA A 228 24.86 6.96 16.82
N ALA A 229 23.81 7.57 16.26
CA ALA A 229 22.43 7.10 16.29
C ALA A 229 21.89 6.73 14.91
N GLY A 230 22.69 6.90 13.86
CA GLY A 230 22.33 6.77 12.46
C GLY A 230 22.16 5.35 11.95
N THR A 231 22.16 4.40 12.87
CA THR A 231 21.89 3.02 12.57
C THR A 231 20.40 2.75 12.72
N TYR A 232 19.97 1.60 12.23
CA TYR A 232 18.60 1.11 12.32
C TYR A 232 18.13 0.78 13.76
N GLN A 233 18.96 1.03 14.77
CA GLN A 233 18.70 0.62 16.15
C GLN A 233 17.79 1.56 16.94
N ALA A 234 17.75 2.84 16.57
CA ALA A 234 16.88 3.80 17.22
C ALA A 234 16.23 4.69 16.19
N LYS A 235 14.92 4.75 16.16
CA LYS A 235 14.22 5.67 15.31
C LYS A 235 14.02 7.00 16.03
N THR A 236 14.66 8.01 15.49
CA THR A 236 14.49 9.41 15.85
C THR A 236 14.38 10.21 14.55
N SER A 237 14.30 11.53 14.59
CA SER A 237 14.45 12.37 13.40
C SER A 237 15.75 12.14 12.61
N ASN A 238 16.72 11.50 13.24
CA ASN A 238 18.00 11.15 12.65
C ASN A 238 18.07 9.69 12.14
N SER A 239 16.96 8.98 12.08
CA SER A 239 16.94 7.59 11.64
C SER A 239 16.86 7.47 10.13
N TYR A 240 17.72 6.65 9.53
CA TYR A 240 17.66 6.34 8.11
C TYR A 240 16.37 5.65 7.66
N TYR A 241 15.57 5.10 8.58
CA TYR A 241 14.24 4.57 8.23
C TYR A 241 13.26 5.62 7.72
N GLN A 242 13.48 6.88 8.03
CA GLN A 242 12.69 7.98 7.49
C GLN A 242 13.02 8.27 6.02
N LEU A 243 14.16 7.78 5.53
CA LEU A 243 14.58 7.93 4.15
C LEU A 243 13.86 6.92 3.26
N THR A 244 13.19 7.44 2.25
CA THR A 244 12.45 6.66 1.25
C THR A 244 12.77 7.18 -0.15
N CYS A 245 12.46 6.38 -1.17
CA CYS A 245 12.60 6.80 -2.57
C CYS A 245 11.72 8.02 -2.93
N GLY A 246 10.69 8.30 -2.13
CA GLY A 246 9.80 9.43 -2.34
C GLY A 246 10.28 10.74 -1.74
N ASN A 247 11.20 10.71 -0.77
CA ASN A 247 11.65 11.91 -0.04
C ASN A 247 13.16 12.13 -0.07
N VAL A 248 13.93 11.23 -0.68
CA VAL A 248 15.38 11.35 -0.76
C VAL A 248 15.79 12.60 -1.54
N CYS A 249 16.79 13.29 -1.05
CA CYS A 249 17.41 14.43 -1.72
C CYS A 249 18.89 14.56 -1.32
N VAL A 250 19.60 15.35 -2.08
CA VAL A 250 20.93 15.84 -1.68
C VAL A 250 20.72 17.04 -0.78
N SER A 251 21.51 17.13 0.30
CA SER A 251 21.41 18.24 1.25
C SER A 251 21.55 19.59 0.56
N ASN A 252 20.72 20.54 0.96
CA ASN A 252 20.79 21.93 0.52
C ASN A 252 22.14 22.59 0.80
N ILE A 253 22.89 22.11 1.78
CA ILE A 253 24.25 22.59 2.07
C ILE A 253 25.16 22.28 0.89
N ALA A 254 25.19 21.03 0.43
CA ALA A 254 26.00 20.60 -0.70
C ALA A 254 25.55 21.21 -2.05
N VAL A 255 24.21 21.37 -2.22
CA VAL A 255 23.64 21.97 -3.43
C VAL A 255 24.01 23.46 -3.55
N LYS A 256 23.95 24.20 -2.43
CA LYS A 256 24.31 25.64 -2.43
C LYS A 256 25.79 25.90 -2.54
N ASP A 257 26.59 25.04 -1.94
CA ASP A 257 28.04 25.15 -1.95
C ASP A 257 28.70 23.79 -2.18
N PRO A 258 28.95 23.39 -3.44
CA PRO A 258 29.60 22.13 -3.76
C PRO A 258 31.02 21.97 -3.19
N THR A 259 31.66 23.05 -2.75
CA THR A 259 32.99 22.98 -2.12
C THR A 259 32.95 22.31 -0.74
N THR A 260 31.76 22.15 -0.17
CA THR A 260 31.56 21.46 1.11
C THR A 260 31.58 19.93 1.00
N ILE A 261 31.69 19.37 -0.22
CA ILE A 261 31.79 17.94 -0.45
C ILE A 261 33.17 17.45 -0.01
N ALA A 262 33.20 16.41 0.84
CA ALA A 262 34.46 15.80 1.24
C ALA A 262 35.10 15.06 0.07
N THR A 263 36.34 15.33 -0.20
CA THR A 263 37.11 14.69 -1.26
C THR A 263 38.28 13.87 -0.73
N THR A 264 38.78 14.22 0.47
CA THR A 264 39.99 13.62 1.03
C THR A 264 39.93 13.57 2.56
N GLU A 265 40.68 12.64 3.15
CA GLU A 265 40.98 12.63 4.59
C GLU A 265 42.18 13.55 4.92
N LYS A 266 42.93 14.01 3.93
CA LYS A 266 44.15 14.77 4.14
C LYS A 266 44.40 15.76 2.99
N ILE A 267 43.94 16.98 3.16
CA ILE A 267 44.05 18.03 2.14
C ILE A 267 45.49 18.33 1.72
N THR A 268 46.48 17.98 2.56
CA THR A 268 47.92 18.19 2.23
C THR A 268 48.42 17.25 1.13
N ASN A 269 47.62 16.28 0.68
CA ASN A 269 47.97 15.39 -0.43
C ASN A 269 48.01 16.11 -1.80
N GLY A 270 47.58 17.39 -1.88
CA GLY A 270 47.65 18.17 -3.11
C GLY A 270 46.79 17.58 -4.23
N ALA A 271 47.38 17.24 -5.36
CA ALA A 271 46.69 16.69 -6.52
C ALA A 271 46.07 15.31 -6.27
N ASP A 272 46.53 14.58 -5.27
CA ASP A 272 46.03 13.24 -4.88
C ASP A 272 44.97 13.31 -3.76
N ALA A 273 44.38 14.48 -3.52
CA ALA A 273 43.38 14.73 -2.50
C ALA A 273 41.96 14.25 -2.93
N TYR A 274 41.83 13.01 -3.42
CA TYR A 274 40.59 12.40 -3.90
C TYR A 274 40.35 11.00 -3.36
N ASP A 275 41.01 10.60 -2.31
CA ASP A 275 40.93 9.28 -1.69
C ASP A 275 39.51 8.91 -1.25
N LEU A 276 38.70 9.87 -0.80
CA LEU A 276 37.29 9.62 -0.46
C LEU A 276 36.42 9.41 -1.70
N VAL A 277 36.75 10.08 -2.81
CA VAL A 277 36.05 9.89 -4.09
C VAL A 277 36.28 8.46 -4.60
N GLU A 278 37.51 7.92 -4.45
CA GLU A 278 37.77 6.51 -4.77
C GLU A 278 36.95 5.55 -3.89
N LYS A 279 36.87 5.81 -2.58
CA LYS A 279 36.02 5.02 -1.68
C LYS A 279 34.54 5.07 -2.10
N MET A 280 34.03 6.24 -2.48
CA MET A 280 32.66 6.39 -2.99
C MET A 280 32.43 5.60 -4.29
N LEU A 281 33.39 5.58 -5.21
CA LEU A 281 33.31 4.80 -6.44
C LEU A 281 33.30 3.29 -6.19
N LEU A 282 34.00 2.83 -5.13
CA LEU A 282 34.02 1.41 -4.74
C LEU A 282 32.67 0.93 -4.17
N LEU A 283 31.81 1.82 -3.67
CA LEU A 283 30.47 1.44 -3.17
C LEU A 283 29.63 0.73 -4.25
N LYS A 284 29.87 1.02 -5.53
CA LYS A 284 29.17 0.35 -6.62
C LYS A 284 29.41 -1.16 -6.63
N SER A 285 30.61 -1.59 -6.25
CA SER A 285 31.05 -2.99 -6.26
C SER A 285 31.20 -3.59 -4.87
N ASP A 286 30.73 -2.91 -3.84
CA ASP A 286 30.72 -3.41 -2.47
C ASP A 286 29.68 -4.53 -2.32
N THR A 287 30.18 -5.76 -2.11
CA THR A 287 29.34 -6.96 -1.99
C THR A 287 28.73 -7.13 -0.60
N GLU A 288 29.23 -6.42 0.41
CA GLU A 288 28.70 -6.50 1.78
C GLU A 288 27.41 -5.67 1.93
N MET A 289 27.23 -4.66 1.08
CA MET A 289 26.13 -3.70 1.16
C MET A 289 24.78 -4.31 0.80
N TYR A 290 24.73 -5.25 -0.17
CA TYR A 290 23.49 -5.76 -0.75
C TYR A 290 23.41 -7.30 -0.72
N ARG A 291 23.45 -7.89 0.47
CA ARG A 291 23.24 -9.33 0.68
C ARG A 291 24.19 -10.23 -0.14
N GLY A 292 25.42 -9.80 -0.34
CA GLY A 292 26.45 -10.56 -1.05
C GLY A 292 26.58 -10.23 -2.55
N GLY A 293 25.89 -9.21 -3.02
CA GLY A 293 25.99 -8.70 -4.40
C GLY A 293 26.30 -7.20 -4.43
N GLY A 294 26.76 -6.70 -5.58
CA GLY A 294 26.92 -5.29 -5.84
C GLY A 294 25.58 -4.56 -6.03
N ALA A 295 25.61 -3.24 -6.16
CA ALA A 295 24.43 -2.42 -6.36
C ALA A 295 23.61 -2.82 -7.61
N ASP A 296 24.31 -3.12 -8.68
CA ASP A 296 23.72 -3.59 -9.93
C ASP A 296 23.12 -4.99 -9.82
N ASP A 297 23.76 -5.92 -9.09
CA ASP A 297 23.25 -7.26 -8.85
C ASP A 297 21.92 -7.21 -8.06
N PHE A 298 21.84 -6.36 -7.03
CA PHE A 298 20.63 -6.20 -6.24
C PHE A 298 19.47 -5.66 -7.09
N LEU A 299 19.72 -4.62 -7.89
CA LEU A 299 18.69 -4.07 -8.79
C LEU A 299 18.26 -5.08 -9.85
N GLN A 300 19.20 -5.88 -10.35
CA GLN A 300 18.90 -6.94 -11.32
C GLN A 300 18.07 -8.07 -10.70
N CYS A 301 18.32 -8.44 -9.44
CA CYS A 301 17.48 -9.37 -8.69
C CYS A 301 16.04 -8.84 -8.56
N MET A 302 15.86 -7.57 -8.20
CA MET A 302 14.53 -6.96 -8.13
C MET A 302 13.78 -7.00 -9.46
N ILE A 303 14.45 -6.67 -10.57
CA ILE A 303 13.85 -6.71 -11.90
C ILE A 303 13.48 -8.16 -12.27
N SER A 304 14.32 -9.13 -11.90
CA SER A 304 14.06 -10.54 -12.12
C SER A 304 12.83 -11.01 -11.35
N ASP A 305 12.70 -10.64 -10.09
CA ASP A 305 11.54 -10.96 -9.25
C ASP A 305 10.24 -10.38 -9.84
N ILE A 306 10.26 -9.11 -10.23
CA ILE A 306 9.11 -8.45 -10.90
C ILE A 306 8.76 -9.20 -12.19
N SER A 307 9.76 -9.63 -12.97
CA SER A 307 9.54 -10.35 -14.22
C SER A 307 8.90 -11.71 -13.99
N VAL A 308 9.36 -12.46 -12.99
CA VAL A 308 8.79 -13.76 -12.61
C VAL A 308 7.34 -13.58 -12.12
N ASP A 309 7.07 -12.59 -11.29
CA ASP A 309 5.72 -12.35 -10.79
C ASP A 309 4.77 -11.90 -11.90
N THR A 310 5.24 -11.06 -12.82
CA THR A 310 4.48 -10.68 -14.02
C THR A 310 4.17 -11.88 -14.90
N GLN A 311 5.12 -12.81 -15.08
CA GLN A 311 4.91 -14.02 -15.83
C GLN A 311 3.87 -14.93 -15.16
N LYS A 312 3.97 -15.13 -13.84
CA LYS A 312 2.99 -15.89 -13.06
C LYS A 312 1.59 -15.28 -13.18
N ALA A 313 1.47 -13.94 -12.98
CA ALA A 313 0.20 -13.24 -13.12
C ALA A 313 -0.41 -13.41 -14.52
N THR A 314 0.40 -13.36 -15.56
CA THR A 314 -0.03 -13.58 -16.96
C THR A 314 -0.56 -15.01 -17.18
N ILE A 315 0.13 -16.01 -16.62
CA ILE A 315 -0.32 -17.41 -16.69
C ILE A 315 -1.64 -17.60 -15.96
N PHE A 316 -1.76 -17.07 -14.74
CA PHE A 316 -3.00 -17.15 -13.98
C PHE A 316 -4.16 -16.44 -14.67
N GLN A 317 -3.94 -15.24 -15.20
CA GLN A 317 -4.95 -14.50 -15.96
C GLN A 317 -5.47 -15.33 -17.15
N LYS A 318 -4.57 -15.97 -17.92
CA LYS A 318 -4.95 -16.83 -19.03
C LYS A 318 -5.74 -18.05 -18.58
N ASN A 319 -5.32 -18.68 -17.48
CA ASN A 319 -6.01 -19.85 -16.92
C ASN A 319 -7.41 -19.49 -16.42
N TYR A 320 -7.55 -18.42 -15.66
CA TYR A 320 -8.86 -17.96 -15.17
C TYR A 320 -9.79 -17.53 -16.30
N SER A 321 -9.25 -16.88 -17.35
CA SER A 321 -10.02 -16.55 -18.56
C SER A 321 -10.54 -17.81 -19.25
N ASN A 322 -9.71 -18.86 -19.37
CA ASN A 322 -10.13 -20.12 -19.95
C ASN A 322 -11.22 -20.82 -19.11
N ILE A 323 -11.07 -20.81 -17.79
CA ILE A 323 -12.08 -21.36 -16.86
C ILE A 323 -13.39 -20.58 -16.97
N SER A 324 -13.34 -19.25 -16.98
CA SER A 324 -14.52 -18.41 -17.15
C SER A 324 -15.23 -18.71 -18.45
N ASN A 325 -14.51 -18.80 -19.55
CA ASN A 325 -15.07 -19.14 -20.87
C ASN A 325 -15.70 -20.56 -20.89
N ALA A 326 -15.08 -21.53 -20.17
CA ALA A 326 -15.63 -22.89 -20.06
C ALA A 326 -16.92 -22.89 -19.24
N ILE A 327 -16.97 -22.16 -18.12
CA ILE A 327 -18.18 -22.02 -17.29
C ILE A 327 -19.29 -21.32 -18.08
N ASP A 328 -18.99 -20.26 -18.81
CA ASP A 328 -19.97 -19.56 -19.64
C ASP A 328 -20.54 -20.47 -20.74
N LYS A 329 -19.69 -21.26 -21.40
CA LYS A 329 -20.14 -22.27 -22.36
C LYS A 329 -21.06 -23.33 -21.70
N GLN A 330 -20.69 -23.82 -20.51
CA GLN A 330 -21.51 -24.75 -19.77
C GLN A 330 -22.86 -24.12 -19.37
N ARG A 331 -22.85 -22.89 -18.89
CA ARG A 331 -24.07 -22.16 -18.53
C ARG A 331 -24.97 -21.96 -19.75
N MET A 332 -24.40 -21.61 -20.89
CA MET A 332 -25.17 -21.49 -22.13
C MET A 332 -25.71 -22.83 -22.61
N SER A 333 -24.97 -23.94 -22.43
CA SER A 333 -25.43 -25.29 -22.79
C SER A 333 -26.60 -25.77 -21.93
N VAL A 334 -26.71 -25.31 -20.67
CA VAL A 334 -27.76 -25.76 -19.72
C VAL A 334 -28.95 -24.80 -19.71
N SER A 335 -28.74 -23.52 -19.82
CA SER A 335 -29.77 -22.48 -19.68
C SER A 335 -29.78 -21.45 -20.82
N GLY A 336 -28.97 -21.66 -21.85
CA GLY A 336 -28.94 -20.78 -23.02
C GLY A 336 -30.16 -20.98 -23.87
N VAL A 337 -30.74 -19.91 -24.28
CA VAL A 337 -31.83 -19.89 -25.25
C VAL A 337 -31.21 -19.63 -26.62
N ASP A 338 -31.37 -20.56 -27.54
CA ASP A 338 -30.97 -20.32 -28.94
C ASP A 338 -32.01 -19.39 -29.59
N LYS A 339 -31.56 -18.18 -29.91
CA LYS A 339 -32.44 -17.16 -30.49
C LYS A 339 -33.05 -17.56 -31.81
N ASP A 340 -32.36 -18.37 -32.59
CA ASP A 340 -32.82 -18.82 -33.89
C ASP A 340 -33.91 -19.90 -33.70
N GLU A 341 -33.75 -20.81 -32.73
CA GLU A 341 -34.75 -21.82 -32.37
C GLU A 341 -36.00 -21.17 -31.79
N GLU A 342 -35.85 -20.22 -30.87
CA GLU A 342 -36.99 -19.48 -30.32
C GLU A 342 -37.71 -18.62 -31.39
N ALA A 343 -36.99 -18.04 -32.33
CA ALA A 343 -37.61 -17.34 -33.45
C ALA A 343 -38.43 -18.25 -34.36
N ILE A 344 -37.92 -19.47 -34.63
CA ILE A 344 -38.64 -20.48 -35.41
C ILE A 344 -39.91 -20.94 -34.66
N ASP A 345 -39.80 -21.18 -33.35
CA ASP A 345 -40.93 -21.59 -32.54
C ASP A 345 -41.97 -20.48 -32.39
N LEU A 346 -41.52 -19.20 -32.29
CA LEU A 346 -42.44 -18.05 -32.34
C LEU A 346 -43.24 -18.04 -33.62
N VAL A 347 -42.62 -18.26 -34.77
CA VAL A 347 -43.29 -18.32 -36.07
C VAL A 347 -44.24 -19.48 -36.15
N LYS A 348 -43.86 -20.66 -35.64
CA LYS A 348 -44.77 -21.83 -35.56
C LYS A 348 -46.00 -21.54 -34.72
N PHE A 349 -45.85 -20.97 -33.53
CA PHE A 349 -46.95 -20.61 -32.64
C PHE A 349 -47.85 -19.53 -33.25
N GLN A 350 -47.26 -18.52 -33.95
CA GLN A 350 -47.97 -17.51 -34.64
C GLN A 350 -48.85 -18.09 -35.78
N ASN A 351 -48.26 -19.03 -36.53
CA ASN A 351 -49.03 -19.74 -37.61
C ASN A 351 -50.15 -20.62 -37.02
N ALA A 352 -49.86 -21.34 -35.92
CA ALA A 352 -50.87 -22.15 -35.22
C ALA A 352 -52.01 -21.27 -34.66
N TYR A 353 -51.69 -20.11 -34.10
CA TYR A 353 -52.69 -19.14 -33.63
C TYR A 353 -53.57 -18.63 -34.78
N ASN A 354 -52.94 -18.24 -35.89
CA ASN A 354 -53.66 -17.76 -37.09
C ASN A 354 -54.57 -18.84 -37.67
N LEU A 355 -54.10 -20.09 -37.71
CA LEU A 355 -54.88 -21.22 -38.19
C LEU A 355 -56.08 -21.50 -37.25
N SER A 356 -55.87 -21.49 -35.94
CA SER A 356 -56.90 -21.67 -34.93
C SER A 356 -57.95 -20.54 -35.02
N SER A 357 -57.52 -19.31 -35.16
CA SER A 357 -58.42 -18.16 -35.36
C SER A 357 -59.27 -18.30 -36.62
N LYS A 358 -58.68 -18.79 -37.69
CA LYS A 358 -59.39 -19.06 -38.95
C LYS A 358 -60.40 -20.18 -38.80
N MET A 359 -60.06 -21.25 -38.05
CA MET A 359 -60.99 -22.30 -37.73
C MET A 359 -62.21 -21.81 -36.92
N VAL A 360 -61.95 -20.96 -35.90
CA VAL A 360 -63.01 -20.35 -35.12
C VAL A 360 -63.94 -19.48 -36.01
N SER A 361 -63.36 -18.70 -36.92
CA SER A 361 -64.13 -17.89 -37.88
C SER A 361 -65.01 -18.76 -38.77
N VAL A 362 -64.45 -19.84 -39.33
CA VAL A 362 -65.22 -20.81 -40.15
C VAL A 362 -66.32 -21.51 -39.35
N LEU A 363 -66.03 -21.91 -38.09
CA LEU A 363 -67.06 -22.45 -37.22
C LEU A 363 -68.17 -21.46 -36.92
N ALA A 364 -67.82 -20.17 -36.68
CA ALA A 364 -68.81 -19.12 -36.48
C ALA A 364 -69.69 -18.92 -37.73
N GLU A 365 -69.12 -18.93 -38.93
CA GLU A 365 -69.89 -18.89 -40.19
C GLU A 365 -70.81 -20.11 -40.34
N ILE A 366 -70.35 -21.29 -40.00
CA ILE A 366 -71.17 -22.53 -40.03
C ILE A 366 -72.31 -22.42 -39.02
N TYR A 367 -72.08 -21.96 -37.80
CA TYR A 367 -73.10 -21.74 -36.79
C TYR A 367 -74.09 -20.65 -37.24
N ASP A 368 -73.63 -19.59 -37.81
CA ASP A 368 -74.47 -18.51 -38.31
C ASP A 368 -75.46 -19.05 -39.42
N LYS A 369 -74.92 -19.78 -40.38
CA LYS A 369 -75.73 -20.46 -41.41
C LYS A 369 -76.70 -21.46 -40.83
N LEU A 370 -76.26 -22.27 -39.87
CA LEU A 370 -77.06 -23.27 -39.24
C LEU A 370 -78.24 -22.66 -38.46
N ILE A 371 -78.01 -21.57 -37.78
CA ILE A 371 -79.02 -20.87 -36.98
C ILE A 371 -79.95 -20.00 -37.86
N ASN A 372 -79.42 -19.25 -38.80
CA ASN A 372 -80.17 -18.27 -39.54
C ASN A 372 -80.71 -18.76 -40.90
N GLU A 373 -80.11 -19.81 -41.50
CA GLU A 373 -80.50 -20.28 -42.81
C GLU A 373 -81.15 -21.69 -42.80
N THR A 374 -80.92 -22.51 -41.78
CA THR A 374 -81.50 -23.88 -41.68
C THR A 374 -82.38 -24.03 -40.48
N GLY A 375 -82.43 -23.04 -39.54
CA GLY A 375 -83.35 -23.03 -38.42
C GLY A 375 -84.79 -22.85 -38.86
N VAL A 376 -85.62 -23.83 -38.65
CA VAL A 376 -87.07 -23.79 -38.84
C VAL A 376 -87.72 -23.06 -37.67
#